data_c3e91a4840918b11c686cad821d1388d
#
_entry.id   c3e91a4840918b11c686cad821d1388d
#
_cell.length_a   1.000
_cell.length_b   1.000
_cell.length_c   1.000
_cell.angle_alpha   90.00
_cell.angle_beta   90.00
_cell.angle_gamma   90.00
#
_symmetry.space_group_name_H-M   'P 1'
#
loop_
_entity.id
_entity.type
_entity.pdbx_description
1 polymer ?
#
loop_
_entity_poly.entity_id
_entity_poly.type
_entity_poly.pdbx_seq_one_letter_code
_entity_poly.pdbx_strand_id
1 'polypeptide(L)'
;MPRFLFLNASTREPGHIGNSETLARHAAAALPADTAQTWIKLAEHNLPPFVDLRHTAGSYPMPEGDLKALLDATLAATDLVFVSPVYWFSIPSPAKTYLDHWSAWLRIPGVDFKEKMAGKRLWVIATSGNRERAQPMFDSYRLCAEFLGMQAMPPLWGKGGAPDAVLDDAEALAAARTLFA
;
A
#
# COMPACT_ATOMS: atom_id res chain seq x y z
N MET A 1 -18.55 -6.96 -5.01
CA MET A 1 -17.37 -7.72 -5.52
C MET A 1 -16.11 -7.06 -4.98
N PRO A 2 -15.07 -7.81 -4.60
CA PRO A 2 -13.79 -7.26 -4.15
C PRO A 2 -13.12 -6.41 -5.24
N ARG A 3 -12.53 -5.30 -4.83
CA ARG A 3 -11.76 -4.38 -5.69
C ARG A 3 -10.42 -4.13 -5.03
N PHE A 4 -9.36 -4.67 -5.61
CA PHE A 4 -8.01 -4.56 -5.08
C PHE A 4 -7.28 -3.35 -5.65
N LEU A 5 -6.71 -2.53 -4.77
CA LEU A 5 -5.80 -1.46 -5.12
C LEU A 5 -4.39 -1.83 -4.66
N PHE A 6 -3.52 -2.17 -5.60
CA PHE A 6 -2.11 -2.44 -5.35
C PHE A 6 -1.32 -1.13 -5.43
N LEU A 7 -0.76 -0.72 -4.30
CA LEU A 7 0.04 0.49 -4.12
C LEU A 7 1.52 0.10 -4.04
N ASN A 8 2.21 0.18 -5.19
CA ASN A 8 3.63 -0.15 -5.26
C ASN A 8 4.47 1.03 -4.75
N ALA A 9 5.16 0.80 -3.62
CA ALA A 9 5.99 1.78 -2.93
C ALA A 9 7.47 1.77 -3.39
N SER A 10 7.83 0.91 -4.35
CA SER A 10 9.19 0.79 -4.84
C SER A 10 9.64 2.06 -5.58
N THR A 11 10.87 2.51 -5.28
CA THR A 11 11.53 3.62 -5.99
C THR A 11 12.48 3.14 -7.09
N ARG A 12 12.39 1.87 -7.51
CA ARG A 12 13.18 1.38 -8.66
C ARG A 12 12.80 2.15 -9.91
N GLU A 13 13.78 2.30 -10.79
CA GLU A 13 13.60 2.95 -12.08
C GLU A 13 12.40 2.39 -12.86
N PRO A 14 11.74 3.21 -13.69
CA PRO A 14 10.66 2.75 -14.56
C PRO A 14 11.08 1.55 -15.41
N GLY A 15 10.20 0.56 -15.53
CA GLY A 15 10.48 -0.68 -16.28
C GLY A 15 11.22 -1.76 -15.50
N HIS A 16 11.69 -1.48 -14.27
CA HIS A 16 12.35 -2.48 -13.43
C HIS A 16 11.42 -3.00 -12.33
N ILE A 17 11.06 -4.28 -12.43
CA ILE A 17 10.26 -4.99 -11.43
C ILE A 17 11.17 -5.39 -10.26
N GLY A 18 10.75 -5.12 -9.03
CA GLY A 18 11.47 -5.52 -7.83
C GLY A 18 10.86 -6.74 -7.17
N ASN A 19 11.60 -7.37 -6.25
CA ASN A 19 11.17 -8.60 -5.55
C ASN A 19 9.77 -8.47 -4.90
N SER A 20 9.46 -7.33 -4.26
CA SER A 20 8.15 -7.12 -3.64
C SER A 20 7.02 -7.09 -4.67
N GLU A 21 7.26 -6.47 -5.84
CA GLU A 21 6.30 -6.46 -6.94
C GLU A 21 6.14 -7.85 -7.55
N THR A 22 7.24 -8.58 -7.77
CA THR A 22 7.20 -9.97 -8.24
C THR A 22 6.33 -10.83 -7.33
N LEU A 23 6.55 -10.76 -6.01
CA LEU A 23 5.76 -11.51 -5.03
C LEU A 23 4.27 -11.10 -5.05
N ALA A 24 3.99 -9.79 -5.15
CA ALA A 24 2.63 -9.29 -5.22
C ALA A 24 1.91 -9.73 -6.51
N ARG A 25 2.60 -9.81 -7.64
CA ARG A 25 2.05 -10.32 -8.89
C ARG A 25 1.71 -11.82 -8.79
N HIS A 26 2.53 -12.60 -8.09
CA HIS A 26 2.21 -14.01 -7.79
C HIS A 26 0.94 -14.13 -6.92
N ALA A 27 0.78 -13.28 -5.91
CA ALA A 27 -0.43 -13.25 -5.10
C ALA A 27 -1.66 -12.81 -5.91
N ALA A 28 -1.53 -11.76 -6.71
CA ALA A 28 -2.61 -11.23 -7.54
C ALA A 28 -3.06 -12.21 -8.62
N ALA A 29 -2.16 -13.03 -9.15
CA ALA A 29 -2.48 -14.07 -10.14
C ALA A 29 -3.36 -15.21 -9.58
N ALA A 30 -3.44 -15.35 -8.25
CA ALA A 30 -4.31 -16.31 -7.59
C ALA A 30 -5.73 -15.80 -7.36
N LEU A 31 -5.99 -14.50 -7.59
CA LEU A 31 -7.33 -13.94 -7.53
C LEU A 31 -8.22 -14.48 -8.66
N PRO A 32 -9.54 -14.61 -8.45
CA PRO A 32 -10.48 -14.92 -9.53
C PRO A 32 -10.30 -13.98 -10.72
N ALA A 33 -10.46 -14.50 -11.94
CA ALA A 33 -10.18 -13.76 -13.18
C ALA A 33 -11.05 -12.51 -13.37
N ASP A 34 -12.22 -12.44 -12.75
CA ASP A 34 -13.15 -11.33 -12.77
C ASP A 34 -12.92 -10.32 -11.63
N THR A 35 -11.90 -10.53 -10.79
CA THR A 35 -11.58 -9.61 -9.70
C THR A 35 -10.99 -8.32 -10.25
N ALA A 36 -11.61 -7.18 -9.92
CA ALA A 36 -11.09 -5.88 -10.31
C ALA A 36 -9.77 -5.56 -9.59
N GLN A 37 -8.73 -5.27 -10.36
CA GLN A 37 -7.40 -4.93 -9.86
C GLN A 37 -6.95 -3.60 -10.46
N THR A 38 -6.50 -2.69 -9.60
CA THR A 38 -5.86 -1.42 -9.99
C THR A 38 -4.43 -1.42 -9.43
N TRP A 39 -3.45 -1.14 -10.29
CA TRP A 39 -2.04 -1.09 -9.91
C TRP A 39 -1.52 0.35 -10.06
N ILE A 40 -0.96 0.89 -8.99
CA ILE A 40 -0.40 2.24 -8.96
C ILE A 40 1.01 2.16 -8.38
N LYS A 41 2.01 2.60 -9.14
CA LYS A 41 3.38 2.78 -8.64
C LYS A 41 3.52 4.22 -8.15
N LEU A 42 3.53 4.39 -6.83
CA LEU A 42 3.46 5.69 -6.17
C LEU A 42 4.61 6.63 -6.58
N ALA A 43 5.78 6.10 -6.88
CA ALA A 43 6.93 6.90 -7.33
C ALA A 43 6.77 7.52 -8.74
N GLU A 44 5.78 7.08 -9.52
CA GLU A 44 5.47 7.60 -10.85
C GLU A 44 4.38 8.68 -10.83
N HIS A 45 3.87 9.02 -9.63
CA HIS A 45 2.85 10.04 -9.40
C HIS A 45 3.44 11.26 -8.73
N ASN A 46 2.92 12.43 -9.07
CA ASN A 46 3.30 13.68 -8.41
C ASN A 46 2.63 13.78 -7.04
N LEU A 47 3.35 13.30 -6.02
CA LEU A 47 2.95 13.38 -4.61
C LEU A 47 3.75 14.50 -3.93
N PRO A 48 3.22 15.72 -3.81
CA PRO A 48 3.91 16.78 -3.08
C PRO A 48 4.04 16.41 -1.60
N PRO A 49 5.07 16.91 -0.90
CA PRO A 49 5.15 16.77 0.54
C PRO A 49 3.86 17.24 1.22
N PHE A 50 3.39 16.46 2.20
CA PHE A 50 2.22 16.86 2.98
C PHE A 50 2.51 18.10 3.81
N VAL A 51 1.62 19.08 3.76
CA VAL A 51 1.66 20.30 4.60
C VAL A 51 0.55 20.22 5.63
N ASP A 52 0.90 20.29 6.91
CA ASP A 52 -0.06 20.23 8.00
C ASP A 52 -0.75 21.56 8.24
N LEU A 53 -2.00 21.68 7.80
CA LEU A 53 -2.85 22.85 7.98
C LEU A 53 -3.91 22.68 9.10
N ARG A 54 -3.83 21.63 9.91
CA ARG A 54 -4.85 21.28 10.90
C ARG A 54 -5.12 22.39 11.91
N HIS A 55 -4.08 23.13 12.28
CA HIS A 55 -4.14 24.19 13.30
C HIS A 55 -4.17 25.61 12.71
N THR A 56 -4.16 25.75 11.39
CA THR A 56 -4.23 27.04 10.69
C THR A 56 -5.53 27.16 9.91
N ALA A 57 -5.75 26.33 8.89
CA ALA A 57 -6.97 26.35 8.07
C ALA A 57 -8.05 25.41 8.60
N GLY A 58 -7.71 24.40 9.40
CA GLY A 58 -8.66 23.43 9.98
C GLY A 58 -9.23 22.40 9.01
N SER A 59 -9.30 22.73 7.73
CA SER A 59 -9.79 21.87 6.64
C SER A 59 -8.87 21.93 5.44
N TYR A 60 -9.07 21.01 4.50
CA TYR A 60 -8.30 20.95 3.24
C TYR A 60 -9.25 21.01 2.05
N PRO A 61 -8.82 21.63 0.94
CA PRO A 61 -9.57 21.57 -0.30
C PRO A 61 -9.56 20.15 -0.89
N MET A 62 -10.49 19.87 -1.78
CA MET A 62 -10.43 18.66 -2.60
C MET A 62 -9.13 18.68 -3.41
N PRO A 63 -8.33 17.61 -3.37
CA PRO A 63 -7.09 17.55 -4.14
C PRO A 63 -7.39 17.50 -5.65
N GLU A 64 -6.37 17.83 -6.44
CA GLU A 64 -6.41 17.77 -7.91
C GLU A 64 -5.32 16.80 -8.43
N GLY A 65 -5.34 16.53 -9.72
CA GLY A 65 -4.33 15.71 -10.39
C GLY A 65 -4.15 14.32 -9.75
N ASP A 66 -2.92 13.93 -9.56
CA ASP A 66 -2.56 12.59 -9.06
C ASP A 66 -3.07 12.32 -7.63
N LEU A 67 -3.07 13.32 -6.76
CA LEU A 67 -3.63 13.18 -5.41
C LEU A 67 -5.13 12.91 -5.44
N LYS A 68 -5.86 13.52 -6.36
CA LYS A 68 -7.30 13.25 -6.54
C LYS A 68 -7.52 11.83 -7.05
N ALA A 69 -6.76 11.43 -8.05
CA ALA A 69 -6.84 10.07 -8.62
C ALA A 69 -6.56 9.00 -7.55
N LEU A 70 -5.56 9.24 -6.69
CA LEU A 70 -5.22 8.36 -5.58
C LEU A 70 -6.33 8.32 -4.51
N LEU A 71 -6.91 9.46 -4.16
CA LEU A 71 -8.05 9.51 -3.23
C LEU A 71 -9.22 8.68 -3.79
N ASP A 72 -9.58 8.89 -5.05
CA ASP A 72 -10.70 8.20 -5.69
C ASP A 72 -10.46 6.68 -5.75
N ALA A 73 -9.25 6.25 -6.16
CA ALA A 73 -8.87 4.84 -6.19
C ALA A 73 -8.93 4.22 -4.79
N THR A 74 -8.45 4.94 -3.77
CA THR A 74 -8.48 4.51 -2.36
C THR A 74 -9.91 4.30 -1.87
N LEU A 75 -10.79 5.27 -2.15
CA LEU A 75 -12.19 5.19 -1.73
C LEU A 75 -12.96 4.10 -2.48
N ALA A 76 -12.63 3.87 -3.76
CA ALA A 76 -13.28 2.86 -4.58
C ALA A 76 -12.88 1.42 -4.20
N ALA A 77 -11.68 1.20 -3.68
CA ALA A 77 -11.19 -0.12 -3.32
C ALA A 77 -11.90 -0.70 -2.09
N THR A 78 -11.99 -2.03 -2.02
CA THR A 78 -12.35 -2.78 -0.80
C THR A 78 -11.11 -3.30 -0.08
N ASP A 79 -10.03 -3.49 -0.84
CA ASP A 79 -8.76 -4.06 -0.42
C ASP A 79 -7.61 -3.15 -0.87
N LEU A 80 -6.86 -2.62 0.08
CA LEU A 80 -5.63 -1.89 -0.17
C LEU A 80 -4.44 -2.81 0.07
N VAL A 81 -3.61 -2.98 -0.95
CA VAL A 81 -2.42 -3.84 -0.90
C VAL A 81 -1.17 -2.98 -1.05
N PHE A 82 -0.45 -2.78 0.03
CA PHE A 82 0.85 -2.11 -0.02
C PHE A 82 1.92 -3.10 -0.47
N VAL A 83 2.44 -2.88 -1.67
CA VAL A 83 3.59 -3.62 -2.22
C VAL A 83 4.85 -2.84 -1.86
N SER A 84 5.47 -3.23 -0.74
CA SER A 84 6.40 -2.36 -0.03
C SER A 84 7.76 -3.03 0.22
N PRO A 85 8.81 -2.67 -0.53
CA PRO A 85 10.16 -3.03 -0.09
C PRO A 85 10.46 -2.38 1.26
N VAL A 86 11.37 -2.97 2.03
CA VAL A 86 11.79 -2.43 3.33
C VAL A 86 13.01 -1.54 3.12
N TYR A 87 12.85 -0.23 3.29
CA TYR A 87 13.95 0.73 3.23
C TYR A 87 14.23 1.28 4.63
N TRP A 88 15.46 1.07 5.11
CA TRP A 88 15.85 1.51 6.46
C TRP A 88 14.83 1.13 7.53
N PHE A 89 14.37 -0.13 7.47
CA PHE A 89 13.44 -0.75 8.43
C PHE A 89 12.06 -0.09 8.50
N SER A 90 11.71 0.73 7.52
CA SER A 90 10.50 1.57 7.55
C SER A 90 9.77 1.55 6.20
N ILE A 91 8.63 2.25 6.18
CA ILE A 91 7.81 2.50 5.00
C ILE A 91 8.61 3.36 4.01
N PRO A 92 8.71 2.97 2.73
CA PRO A 92 9.34 3.78 1.69
C PRO A 92 8.70 5.17 1.56
N SER A 93 9.51 6.17 1.21
CA SER A 93 9.05 7.55 1.13
C SER A 93 7.80 7.78 0.26
N PRO A 94 7.60 7.16 -0.92
CA PRO A 94 6.39 7.37 -1.69
C PRO A 94 5.12 6.90 -0.95
N ALA A 95 5.19 5.74 -0.28
CA ALA A 95 4.07 5.23 0.51
C ALA A 95 3.86 6.05 1.80
N LYS A 96 4.95 6.53 2.41
CA LYS A 96 4.82 7.40 3.59
C LYS A 96 4.17 8.73 3.22
N THR A 97 4.58 9.35 2.10
CA THR A 97 3.95 10.58 1.61
C THR A 97 2.47 10.37 1.31
N TYR A 98 2.12 9.26 0.64
CA TYR A 98 0.72 8.90 0.39
C TYR A 98 -0.07 8.76 1.71
N LEU A 99 0.46 8.09 2.73
CA LEU A 99 -0.18 7.96 4.04
C LEU A 99 -0.28 9.29 4.78
N ASP A 100 0.68 10.18 4.64
CA ASP A 100 0.63 11.52 5.26
C ASP A 100 -0.53 12.35 4.71
N HIS A 101 -0.85 12.21 3.40
CA HIS A 101 -2.03 12.85 2.81
C HIS A 101 -3.37 12.32 3.36
N TRP A 102 -3.42 11.14 3.99
CA TRP A 102 -4.62 10.69 4.70
C TRP A 102 -5.02 11.68 5.81
N SER A 103 -4.04 12.39 6.40
CA SER A 103 -4.31 13.46 7.38
C SER A 103 -5.10 14.62 6.79
N ALA A 104 -4.84 14.97 5.52
CA ALA A 104 -5.66 15.93 4.78
C ALA A 104 -7.03 15.36 4.44
N TRP A 105 -7.07 14.14 3.90
CA TRP A 105 -8.30 13.49 3.44
C TRP A 105 -9.34 13.30 4.55
N LEU A 106 -8.89 13.09 5.79
CA LEU A 106 -9.73 13.06 6.99
C LEU A 106 -10.47 14.39 7.26
N ARG A 107 -10.05 15.50 6.63
CA ARG A 107 -10.52 16.85 6.90
C ARG A 107 -11.03 17.58 5.66
N ILE A 108 -11.23 16.87 4.57
CA ILE A 108 -11.89 17.40 3.37
C ILE A 108 -13.40 17.31 3.61
N PRO A 109 -14.14 18.42 3.61
CA PRO A 109 -15.59 18.41 3.79
C PRO A 109 -16.30 17.51 2.75
N GLY A 110 -17.19 16.63 3.22
CA GLY A 110 -17.99 15.74 2.38
C GLY A 110 -17.29 14.51 1.84
N VAL A 111 -16.00 14.30 2.17
CA VAL A 111 -15.27 13.06 1.80
C VAL A 111 -15.61 11.90 2.73
N ASP A 112 -15.82 12.17 4.02
CA ASP A 112 -16.12 11.16 5.05
C ASP A 112 -15.10 10.03 5.04
N PHE A 113 -13.80 10.41 4.95
CA PHE A 113 -12.71 9.48 4.66
C PHE A 113 -12.64 8.33 5.67
N LYS A 114 -12.76 8.64 6.97
CA LYS A 114 -12.67 7.61 8.02
C LYS A 114 -13.80 6.59 7.92
N GLU A 115 -15.01 7.05 7.70
CA GLU A 115 -16.20 6.21 7.56
C GLU A 115 -16.09 5.30 6.32
N LYS A 116 -15.60 5.85 5.22
CA LYS A 116 -15.43 5.11 3.96
C LYS A 116 -14.25 4.13 3.99
N MET A 117 -13.27 4.34 4.87
CA MET A 117 -12.16 3.41 5.07
C MET A 117 -12.52 2.28 6.05
N ALA A 118 -13.46 2.52 6.97
CA ALA A 118 -13.84 1.51 7.95
C ALA A 118 -14.32 0.20 7.29
N GLY A 119 -13.84 -0.93 7.80
CA GLY A 119 -14.16 -2.26 7.30
C GLY A 119 -13.40 -2.71 6.03
N LYS A 120 -12.67 -1.82 5.33
CA LYS A 120 -11.79 -2.23 4.25
C LYS A 120 -10.63 -3.08 4.79
N ARG A 121 -10.05 -3.94 3.94
CA ARG A 121 -8.87 -4.74 4.30
C ARG A 121 -7.60 -4.03 3.88
N LEU A 122 -6.58 -4.05 4.74
CA LEU A 122 -5.24 -3.59 4.43
C LEU A 122 -4.27 -4.76 4.46
N TRP A 123 -3.61 -4.99 3.34
CA TRP A 123 -2.62 -6.04 3.11
C TRP A 123 -1.26 -5.41 2.93
N VAL A 124 -0.21 -6.09 3.37
CA VAL A 124 1.18 -5.70 3.09
C VAL A 124 1.92 -6.88 2.49
N ILE A 125 2.51 -6.68 1.32
CA ILE A 125 3.40 -7.63 0.67
C ILE A 125 4.78 -6.99 0.60
N ALA A 126 5.76 -7.61 1.26
CA ALA A 126 7.09 -7.02 1.40
C ALA A 126 8.20 -8.02 1.15
N THR A 127 9.34 -7.52 0.71
CA THR A 127 10.57 -8.31 0.65
C THR A 127 11.74 -7.57 1.31
N SER A 128 12.60 -8.32 1.99
CA SER A 128 13.82 -7.82 2.60
C SER A 128 14.81 -8.97 2.84
N GLY A 129 16.02 -8.66 3.26
CA GLY A 129 16.99 -9.68 3.64
C GLY A 129 16.71 -10.38 4.97
N ASN A 130 15.82 -9.81 5.81
CA ASN A 130 15.49 -10.36 7.12
C ASN A 130 14.07 -9.94 7.54
N ARG A 131 13.24 -10.93 7.92
CA ARG A 131 11.84 -10.72 8.30
C ARG A 131 11.68 -9.89 9.57
N GLU A 132 12.49 -10.16 10.59
CA GLU A 132 12.39 -9.47 11.89
C GLU A 132 12.63 -7.96 11.72
N ARG A 133 13.57 -7.59 10.83
CA ARG A 133 13.86 -6.19 10.52
C ARG A 133 12.78 -5.50 9.70
N ALA A 134 11.84 -6.23 9.14
CA ALA A 134 10.66 -5.68 8.46
C ALA A 134 9.51 -5.39 9.45
N GLN A 135 9.56 -5.94 10.67
CA GLN A 135 8.47 -5.84 11.64
C GLN A 135 8.05 -4.39 11.96
N PRO A 136 8.98 -3.41 12.16
CA PRO A 136 8.58 -2.01 12.43
C PRO A 136 7.73 -1.40 11.30
N MET A 137 8.02 -1.77 10.04
CA MET A 137 7.22 -1.34 8.89
C MET A 137 5.83 -1.97 8.91
N PHE A 138 5.73 -3.27 9.18
CA PHE A 138 4.43 -3.95 9.29
C PHE A 138 3.57 -3.36 10.40
N ASP A 139 4.18 -3.08 11.56
CA ASP A 139 3.48 -2.45 12.68
C ASP A 139 2.97 -1.05 12.33
N SER A 140 3.75 -0.27 11.57
CA SER A 140 3.34 1.05 11.11
C SER A 140 2.10 0.97 10.21
N TYR A 141 2.06 0.05 9.24
CA TYR A 141 0.88 -0.15 8.39
C TYR A 141 -0.32 -0.65 9.18
N ARG A 142 -0.11 -1.59 10.11
CA ARG A 142 -1.17 -2.11 11.00
C ARG A 142 -1.81 -0.99 11.82
N LEU A 143 -1.00 -0.13 12.45
CA LEU A 143 -1.51 1.01 13.23
C LEU A 143 -2.30 2.00 12.37
N CYS A 144 -1.88 2.25 11.12
CA CYS A 144 -2.65 3.08 10.18
C CYS A 144 -4.02 2.45 9.88
N ALA A 145 -4.07 1.14 9.65
CA ALA A 145 -5.32 0.43 9.41
C ALA A 145 -6.26 0.51 10.61
N GLU A 146 -5.75 0.18 11.79
CA GLU A 146 -6.51 0.20 13.05
C GLU A 146 -7.09 1.59 13.34
N PHE A 147 -6.31 2.65 13.13
CA PHE A 147 -6.76 4.03 13.34
C PHE A 147 -7.98 4.40 12.48
N LEU A 148 -8.05 3.87 11.26
CA LEU A 148 -9.17 4.09 10.33
C LEU A 148 -10.29 3.04 10.45
N GLY A 149 -10.20 2.10 11.38
CA GLY A 149 -11.18 1.01 11.51
C GLY A 149 -11.13 -0.01 10.37
N MET A 150 -10.00 -0.10 9.67
CA MET A 150 -9.75 -1.12 8.66
C MET A 150 -9.34 -2.44 9.33
N GLN A 151 -9.46 -3.54 8.59
CA GLN A 151 -8.95 -4.84 8.98
C GLN A 151 -7.49 -4.97 8.51
N ALA A 152 -6.54 -4.95 9.45
CA ALA A 152 -5.15 -5.25 9.15
C ALA A 152 -4.99 -6.76 8.94
N MET A 153 -4.62 -7.15 7.73
CA MET A 153 -4.44 -8.56 7.36
C MET A 153 -3.01 -9.02 7.67
N PRO A 154 -2.79 -10.32 7.89
CA PRO A 154 -1.44 -10.84 8.07
C PRO A 154 -0.53 -10.47 6.90
N PRO A 155 0.68 -9.91 7.16
CA PRO A 155 1.57 -9.51 6.09
C PRO A 155 2.23 -10.70 5.42
N LEU A 156 2.39 -10.64 4.10
CA LEU A 156 3.21 -11.57 3.32
C LEU A 156 4.64 -11.01 3.25
N TRP A 157 5.59 -11.80 3.69
CA TRP A 157 7.01 -11.50 3.56
C TRP A 157 7.70 -12.54 2.70
N GLY A 158 8.63 -12.09 1.84
CA GLY A 158 9.54 -12.94 1.09
C GLY A 158 10.98 -12.45 1.18
N LYS A 159 11.92 -13.35 0.96
CA LYS A 159 13.33 -13.03 0.94
C LYS A 159 13.65 -12.18 -0.29
N GLY A 160 14.30 -11.04 -0.06
CA GLY A 160 14.76 -10.11 -1.09
C GLY A 160 16.23 -9.77 -0.91
N GLY A 161 16.77 -9.00 -1.83
CA GLY A 161 18.16 -8.57 -1.84
C GLY A 161 18.65 -8.42 -3.28
N ALA A 162 19.26 -9.46 -3.84
CA ALA A 162 19.61 -9.47 -5.26
C ALA A 162 18.34 -9.42 -6.14
N PRO A 163 18.45 -8.97 -7.41
CA PRO A 163 17.36 -9.10 -8.37
C PRO A 163 16.82 -10.52 -8.40
N ASP A 164 15.50 -10.64 -8.47
CA ASP A 164 14.77 -11.91 -8.58
C ASP A 164 14.94 -12.91 -7.42
N ALA A 165 15.63 -12.53 -6.34
CA ALA A 165 15.89 -13.43 -5.21
C ALA A 165 14.61 -14.02 -4.58
N VAL A 166 13.48 -13.36 -4.71
CA VAL A 166 12.18 -13.86 -4.21
C VAL A 166 11.68 -15.07 -4.99
N LEU A 167 12.14 -15.29 -6.22
CA LEU A 167 11.77 -16.45 -7.02
C LEU A 167 12.36 -17.76 -6.47
N ASP A 168 13.42 -17.67 -5.67
CA ASP A 168 14.03 -18.80 -4.97
C ASP A 168 13.38 -19.05 -3.58
N ASP A 169 12.45 -18.19 -3.14
CA ASP A 169 11.71 -18.33 -1.88
C ASP A 169 10.41 -19.11 -2.10
N ALA A 170 10.52 -20.43 -2.14
CA ALA A 170 9.39 -21.32 -2.39
C ALA A 170 8.27 -21.19 -1.34
N GLU A 171 8.63 -20.88 -0.08
CA GLU A 171 7.66 -20.68 1.00
C GLU A 171 6.85 -19.40 0.76
N ALA A 172 7.50 -18.29 0.46
CA ALA A 172 6.82 -17.03 0.17
C ALA A 172 5.93 -17.15 -1.08
N LEU A 173 6.40 -17.83 -2.14
CA LEU A 173 5.60 -18.05 -3.35
C LEU A 173 4.39 -18.95 -3.09
N ALA A 174 4.53 -19.97 -2.22
CA ALA A 174 3.39 -20.80 -1.82
C ALA A 174 2.37 -19.99 -1.00
N ALA A 175 2.83 -19.19 -0.03
CA ALA A 175 1.98 -18.30 0.76
C ALA A 175 1.27 -17.24 -0.10
N ALA A 176 1.93 -16.71 -1.13
CA ALA A 176 1.33 -15.78 -2.07
C ALA A 176 0.08 -16.32 -2.76
N ARG A 177 0.07 -17.61 -3.12
CA ARG A 177 -1.06 -18.26 -3.82
C ARG A 177 -2.34 -18.33 -2.99
N THR A 178 -2.25 -18.23 -1.68
CA THR A 178 -3.39 -18.33 -0.75
C THR A 178 -3.63 -17.06 0.04
N LEU A 179 -2.87 -16.00 -0.22
CA LEU A 179 -2.92 -14.77 0.55
C LEU A 179 -4.32 -14.14 0.61
N PHE A 180 -5.02 -14.15 -0.51
CA PHE A 180 -6.32 -13.49 -0.67
C PHE A 180 -7.52 -14.47 -0.64
N ALA A 181 -7.27 -15.74 -0.27
CA ALA A 181 -8.29 -16.77 -0.20
C ALA A 181 -9.26 -16.58 0.99
#